data_da560122531365c2b8cb70913d9289da
#
_entry.id   da560122531365c2b8cb70913d9289da
#
_cell.length_a   1.000
_cell.length_b   1.000
_cell.length_c   1.000
_cell.angle_alpha   90.00
_cell.angle_beta   90.00
_cell.angle_gamma   90.00
#
_symmetry.space_group_name_H-M   'P 1'
#
loop_
_entity.id
_entity.type
_entity.pdbx_description
1 polymer ?
#
loop_
_entity_poly.entity_id
_entity_poly.type
_entity_poly.pdbx_seq_one_letter_code
_entity_poly.pdbx_strand_id
1 'polypeptide(L)'
;MRACVMFPRFFLALKGASFGRCDLRIDRSGALFMLEINPNCGVYYLPKDAGSADLCLAHDPEGHAGFTRQLIRAALHRHQKRAKSKLHAMRPAPHQAQLVAPVSL
;
A
#
# COMPACT_ATOMS: atom_id res chain seq x y z
N MET A 1 1.12 -14.91 15.27
CA MET A 1 1.10 -13.46 15.03
C MET A 1 2.26 -12.88 14.20
N ARG A 2 3.26 -13.67 13.78
CA ARG A 2 4.37 -13.21 12.92
C ARG A 2 4.04 -13.17 11.42
N ALA A 3 3.08 -13.94 10.95
CA ALA A 3 2.69 -13.99 9.55
C ALA A 3 2.10 -12.66 9.03
N CYS A 4 1.31 -11.98 9.84
CA CYS A 4 0.61 -10.75 9.44
C CYS A 4 1.54 -9.57 9.12
N VAL A 5 2.80 -9.59 9.55
CA VAL A 5 3.80 -8.53 9.31
C VAL A 5 4.69 -8.85 8.09
N MET A 6 4.82 -10.12 7.72
CA MET A 6 5.75 -10.55 6.68
C MET A 6 5.20 -10.28 5.26
N PHE A 7 3.92 -10.51 5.04
CA PHE A 7 3.30 -10.35 3.72
C PHE A 7 3.21 -8.91 3.23
N PRO A 8 2.86 -7.91 4.07
CA PRO A 8 2.94 -6.51 3.68
C PRO A 8 4.35 -6.07 3.27
N ARG A 9 5.39 -6.59 3.94
CA ARG A 9 6.79 -6.30 3.58
C ARG A 9 7.17 -6.83 2.21
N PHE A 10 6.78 -8.06 1.88
CA PHE A 10 6.98 -8.63 0.55
C PHE A 10 6.25 -7.83 -0.52
N PHE A 11 4.98 -7.50 -0.29
CA PHE A 11 4.20 -6.70 -1.21
C PHE A 11 4.84 -5.32 -1.48
N LEU A 12 5.33 -4.67 -0.44
CA LEU A 12 6.03 -3.38 -0.56
C LEU A 12 7.40 -3.51 -1.25
N ALA A 13 8.15 -4.58 -0.98
CA ALA A 13 9.41 -4.85 -1.67
C ALA A 13 9.22 -5.05 -3.18
N LEU A 14 8.09 -5.64 -3.58
CA LEU A 14 7.66 -5.76 -4.97
C LEU A 14 7.04 -4.47 -5.54
N LYS A 15 7.15 -3.35 -4.82
CA LYS A 15 6.56 -2.05 -5.18
C LYS A 15 5.03 -2.07 -5.32
N GLY A 16 4.37 -2.97 -4.61
CA GLY A 16 2.92 -3.02 -4.51
C GLY A 16 2.34 -1.72 -3.96
N ALA A 17 1.33 -1.17 -4.61
CA ALA A 17 0.80 0.16 -4.29
C ALA A 17 -0.66 0.17 -3.82
N SER A 18 -1.39 -0.92 -3.97
CA SER A 18 -2.81 -1.00 -3.64
C SER A 18 -3.12 -2.27 -2.84
N PHE A 19 -3.48 -3.33 -3.51
CA PHE A 19 -3.79 -4.61 -2.89
C PHE A 19 -3.21 -5.76 -3.72
N GLY A 20 -3.17 -6.93 -3.11
CA GLY A 20 -2.79 -8.17 -3.77
C GLY A 20 -3.32 -9.35 -2.97
N ARG A 21 -3.49 -10.48 -3.65
CA ARG A 21 -3.79 -11.74 -3.01
C ARG A 21 -2.49 -12.49 -2.78
N CYS A 22 -2.33 -13.02 -1.58
CA CYS A 22 -1.22 -13.90 -1.24
C CYS A 22 -1.74 -15.33 -1.06
N ASP A 23 -1.16 -16.28 -1.78
CA ASP A 23 -1.49 -17.68 -1.66
C ASP A 23 -0.48 -18.36 -0.73
N LEU A 24 -1.00 -19.05 0.27
CA LEU A 24 -0.24 -19.62 1.37
C LEU A 24 -0.46 -21.11 1.49
N ARG A 25 0.56 -21.82 2.00
CA ARG A 25 0.42 -23.17 2.55
C ARG A 25 0.81 -23.20 4.01
N ILE A 26 0.13 -24.06 4.74
CA ILE A 26 0.43 -24.35 6.14
C ILE A 26 0.85 -25.81 6.20
N ASP A 27 2.02 -26.09 6.79
CA ASP A 27 2.46 -27.45 7.02
C ASP A 27 1.83 -28.05 8.30
N ARG A 28 2.14 -29.33 8.59
CA ARG A 28 1.61 -30.02 9.76
C ARG A 28 2.09 -29.42 11.09
N SER A 29 3.18 -28.67 11.10
CA SER A 29 3.72 -27.96 12.27
C SER A 29 3.06 -26.60 12.50
N GLY A 30 2.21 -26.13 11.55
CA GLY A 30 1.62 -24.80 11.56
C GLY A 30 2.51 -23.73 10.94
N ALA A 31 3.63 -24.10 10.31
CA ALA A 31 4.50 -23.15 9.63
C ALA A 31 3.85 -22.68 8.32
N LEU A 32 3.92 -21.36 8.08
CA LEU A 32 3.35 -20.69 6.90
C LEU A 32 4.38 -20.56 5.79
N PHE A 33 4.03 -21.00 4.60
CA PHE A 33 4.81 -20.86 3.39
C PHE A 33 4.04 -20.03 2.38
N MET A 34 4.65 -18.94 1.92
CA MET A 34 4.10 -18.13 0.84
C MET A 34 4.44 -18.80 -0.49
N LEU A 35 3.44 -19.01 -1.32
CA LEU A 35 3.59 -19.60 -2.65
C LEU A 35 3.71 -18.51 -3.71
N GLU A 36 2.78 -17.55 -3.70
CA GLU A 36 2.77 -16.44 -4.64
C GLU A 36 2.08 -15.21 -4.07
N ILE A 37 2.36 -14.05 -4.68
CA ILE A 37 1.58 -12.83 -4.52
C ILE A 37 1.08 -12.42 -5.89
N ASN A 38 -0.23 -12.32 -6.04
CA ASN A 38 -0.88 -11.80 -7.22
C ASN A 38 -1.26 -10.33 -6.98
N PRO A 39 -0.56 -9.35 -7.59
CA PRO A 39 -0.82 -7.93 -7.38
C PRO A 39 -2.03 -7.41 -8.16
N ASN A 40 -2.65 -8.24 -8.98
CA ASN A 40 -3.80 -7.90 -9.81
C ASN A 40 -4.82 -9.04 -9.80
N CYS A 41 -5.13 -9.57 -8.62
CA CYS A 41 -6.14 -10.61 -8.51
C CYS A 41 -7.53 -10.06 -8.82
N GLY A 42 -8.35 -10.88 -9.50
CA GLY A 42 -9.74 -10.55 -9.75
C GLY A 42 -10.54 -10.47 -8.46
N VAL A 43 -11.43 -9.49 -8.39
CA VAL A 43 -12.33 -9.24 -7.26
C VAL A 43 -13.62 -8.59 -7.78
N TYR A 44 -14.69 -8.66 -7.02
CA TYR A 44 -16.05 -8.18 -7.38
C TYR A 44 -16.73 -8.98 -8.50
N TYR A 45 -16.45 -10.25 -8.60
CA TYR A 45 -17.20 -11.13 -9.48
C TYR A 45 -18.62 -11.39 -8.95
N LEU A 46 -19.51 -11.76 -9.83
CA LEU A 46 -20.85 -12.21 -9.44
C LEU A 46 -20.73 -13.45 -8.51
N PRO A 47 -21.64 -13.67 -7.57
CA PRO A 47 -21.57 -14.78 -6.61
C PRO A 47 -21.35 -16.15 -7.24
N LYS A 48 -21.93 -16.38 -8.43
CA LYS A 48 -21.77 -17.64 -9.19
C LYS A 48 -20.36 -17.82 -9.79
N ASP A 49 -19.63 -16.72 -9.99
CA ASP A 49 -18.31 -16.68 -10.61
C ASP A 49 -17.22 -16.26 -9.60
N ALA A 50 -17.57 -16.19 -8.31
CA ALA A 50 -16.70 -15.70 -7.25
C ALA A 50 -15.34 -16.41 -7.24
N GLY A 51 -14.28 -15.61 -7.29
CA GLY A 51 -12.90 -16.08 -7.18
C GLY A 51 -12.44 -16.18 -5.73
N SER A 52 -11.21 -16.64 -5.53
CA SER A 52 -10.64 -16.80 -4.18
C SER A 52 -10.57 -15.49 -3.39
N ALA A 53 -10.35 -14.35 -4.03
CA ALA A 53 -10.38 -13.05 -3.37
C ALA A 53 -11.79 -12.70 -2.86
N ASP A 54 -12.82 -12.94 -3.68
CA ASP A 54 -14.22 -12.71 -3.25
C ASP A 54 -14.63 -13.64 -2.12
N LEU A 55 -14.18 -14.90 -2.14
CA LEU A 55 -14.41 -15.85 -1.05
C LEU A 55 -13.73 -15.38 0.25
N CYS A 56 -12.49 -14.89 0.19
CA CYS A 56 -11.83 -14.30 1.36
C CYS A 56 -12.62 -13.12 1.92
N LEU A 57 -13.10 -12.22 1.05
CA LEU A 57 -13.88 -11.06 1.46
C LEU A 57 -15.27 -11.44 1.99
N ALA A 58 -15.88 -12.51 1.48
CA ALA A 58 -17.14 -13.01 2.00
C ALA A 58 -17.04 -13.52 3.45
N HIS A 59 -15.84 -13.94 3.87
CA HIS A 59 -15.54 -14.35 5.27
C HIS A 59 -14.98 -13.22 6.14
N ASP A 60 -14.71 -12.04 5.57
CA ASP A 60 -14.30 -10.86 6.33
C ASP A 60 -15.52 -10.17 6.95
N PRO A 61 -15.48 -9.78 8.24
CA PRO A 61 -16.58 -9.09 8.90
C PRO A 61 -17.04 -7.80 8.20
N GLU A 62 -16.10 -7.07 7.56
CA GLU A 62 -16.42 -5.85 6.81
C GLU A 62 -16.74 -6.13 5.32
N GLY A 63 -16.38 -7.30 4.84
CA GLY A 63 -16.65 -7.78 3.48
C GLY A 63 -16.14 -6.88 2.37
N HIS A 64 -16.74 -7.00 1.20
CA HIS A 64 -16.40 -6.18 0.03
C HIS A 64 -16.54 -4.68 0.27
N ALA A 65 -17.51 -4.26 1.07
CA ALA A 65 -17.72 -2.85 1.39
C ALA A 65 -16.55 -2.27 2.22
N GLY A 66 -16.07 -3.01 3.21
CA GLY A 66 -14.89 -2.64 4.00
C GLY A 66 -13.63 -2.57 3.15
N PHE A 67 -13.43 -3.57 2.31
CA PHE A 67 -12.33 -3.61 1.37
C PHE A 67 -12.36 -2.40 0.42
N THR A 68 -13.51 -2.08 -0.17
CA THR A 68 -13.68 -0.90 -1.04
C THR A 68 -13.33 0.40 -0.31
N ARG A 69 -13.80 0.58 0.93
CA ARG A 69 -13.46 1.76 1.74
C ARG A 69 -11.95 1.87 1.98
N GLN A 70 -11.28 0.76 2.25
CA GLN A 70 -9.82 0.73 2.45
C GLN A 70 -9.07 1.10 1.16
N LEU A 71 -9.50 0.61 0.00
CA LEU A 71 -8.90 0.96 -1.30
C LEU A 71 -9.00 2.45 -1.58
N ILE A 72 -10.19 3.04 -1.36
CA ILE A 72 -10.43 4.48 -1.57
C ILE A 72 -9.55 5.31 -0.62
N ARG A 73 -9.54 4.98 0.67
CA ARG A 73 -8.70 5.68 1.66
C ARG A 73 -7.22 5.63 1.29
N ALA A 74 -6.72 4.46 0.91
CA ALA A 74 -5.34 4.28 0.50
C ALA A 74 -5.01 5.09 -0.76
N ALA A 75 -5.91 5.15 -1.74
CA ALA A 75 -5.73 5.93 -2.95
C ALA A 75 -5.67 7.43 -2.66
N LEU A 76 -6.60 7.94 -1.86
CA LEU A 76 -6.63 9.35 -1.43
C LEU A 76 -5.37 9.73 -0.65
N HIS A 77 -4.93 8.89 0.29
CA HIS A 77 -3.71 9.12 1.04
C HIS A 77 -2.47 9.19 0.13
N ARG A 78 -2.34 8.28 -0.83
CA ARG A 78 -1.24 8.31 -1.82
C ARG A 78 -1.28 9.57 -2.66
N HIS A 79 -2.47 10.00 -3.10
CA HIS A 79 -2.65 11.24 -3.86
C HIS A 79 -2.19 12.46 -3.07
N GLN A 80 -2.64 12.61 -1.84
CA GLN A 80 -2.27 13.71 -0.94
C GLN A 80 -0.76 13.74 -0.67
N LYS A 81 -0.14 12.57 -0.44
CA LYS A 81 1.31 12.46 -0.23
C LYS A 81 2.09 12.92 -1.45
N ARG A 82 1.67 12.52 -2.66
CA ARG A 82 2.29 12.95 -3.92
C ARG A 82 2.14 14.45 -4.15
N ALA A 83 0.96 15.01 -3.89
CA ALA A 83 0.73 16.45 -4.01
C ALA A 83 1.62 17.27 -3.08
N LYS A 84 1.74 16.86 -1.80
CA LYS A 84 2.64 17.50 -0.82
C LYS A 84 4.10 17.40 -1.24
N SER A 85 4.55 16.26 -1.76
CA SER A 85 5.93 16.08 -2.23
C SER A 85 6.25 16.99 -3.43
N LYS A 86 5.33 17.12 -4.39
CA LYS A 86 5.48 18.04 -5.53
C LYS A 86 5.58 19.49 -5.06
N LEU A 87 4.70 19.91 -4.15
CA LEU A 87 4.71 21.26 -3.59
C LEU A 87 6.01 21.58 -2.87
N HIS A 88 6.55 20.62 -2.11
CA HIS A 88 7.83 20.78 -1.43
C HIS A 88 8.99 20.92 -2.42
N ALA A 89 9.01 20.12 -3.48
CA ALA A 89 10.04 20.20 -4.52
C ALA A 89 9.99 21.49 -5.33
N MET A 90 8.84 22.17 -5.39
CA MET A 90 8.66 23.44 -6.10
C MET A 90 8.97 24.67 -5.22
N ARG A 91 9.23 24.51 -3.94
CA ARG A 91 9.63 25.64 -3.08
C ARG A 91 11.03 26.10 -3.47
N PRO A 92 11.24 27.39 -3.80
CA PRO A 92 12.57 27.90 -4.06
C PRO A 92 13.45 27.69 -2.83
N ALA A 93 14.73 27.39 -3.06
CA ALA A 93 15.72 27.32 -1.98
C ALA A 93 15.70 28.64 -1.21
N PRO A 94 15.83 28.64 0.11
CA PRO A 94 15.94 29.87 0.88
C PRO A 94 17.14 30.63 0.34
N HIS A 95 16.89 31.88 -0.13
CA HIS A 95 17.96 32.79 -0.51
C HIS A 95 18.90 32.89 0.69
N GLN A 96 20.11 32.36 0.55
CA GLN A 96 21.20 32.74 1.44
C GLN A 96 21.40 34.22 1.23
N ALA A 97 20.90 35.05 2.17
CA ALA A 97 21.28 36.45 2.23
C ALA A 97 22.79 36.46 2.43
N GLN A 98 23.53 36.77 1.37
CA GLN A 98 24.92 37.10 1.49
C GLN A 98 24.99 38.35 2.38
N LEU A 99 25.42 38.15 3.62
CA LEU A 99 25.87 39.24 4.48
C LEU A 99 27.06 39.90 3.77
N VAL A 100 26.77 41.02 3.11
CA VAL A 100 27.81 41.90 2.62
C VAL A 100 28.47 42.47 3.88
N ALA A 101 29.72 42.10 4.12
CA ALA A 101 30.51 42.64 5.19
C ALA A 101 30.67 44.16 4.97
N PRO A 102 30.51 44.99 6.02
CA PRO A 102 30.73 46.43 5.86
C PRO A 102 32.19 46.67 5.53
N VAL A 103 32.40 47.45 4.45
CA VAL A 103 33.71 47.94 4.07
C VAL A 103 34.10 48.99 5.12
N SER A 104 35.12 48.71 5.93
CA SER A 104 35.75 49.69 6.80
C SER A 104 36.57 50.67 5.98
N LEU A 105 36.23 51.93 6.04
CA LEU A 105 37.05 53.06 5.55
C LEU A 105 38.16 53.37 6.56
#